data_b5ab5e5187c66a424177551352a5607e
#
_entry.id   b5ab5e5187c66a424177551352a5607e
#
_cell.length_a   1.000
_cell.length_b   1.000
_cell.length_c   1.000
_cell.angle_alpha   90.00
_cell.angle_beta   90.00
_cell.angle_gamma   90.00
#
_symmetry.space_group_name_H-M   'P 1'
#
loop_
_entity.id
_entity.type
_entity.pdbx_description
1 polymer ?
#
loop_
_entity_poly.entity_id
_entity_poly.type
_entity_poly.pdbx_seq_one_letter_code
_entity_poly.pdbx_strand_id
1 'polypeptide(L)'
;FGGRAMSAEAQAKYLNSPETEIFYKGQVLYNLGQARRAAKAAGTLVVVEGYMDVIALAQAGFENVVAPLGTALTERQLDLLWRSTGEPILCFDGDAAGLKAAHRSAELALPALKPGRSLRFALMPPGKDPDDLVREGGPDAFREIQGAARPLADLLWMRETAGGDFDTPERRADLEHRVKALLRQVGDESVRRHYLQN
;
A
#
# COMPACT_ATOMS: atom_id res chain seq x y z
N PHE A 1 -1.04 5.27 -21.83
CA PHE A 1 -1.52 3.96 -22.27
C PHE A 1 -0.59 2.87 -21.78
N GLY A 2 -1.12 1.71 -21.39
CA GLY A 2 -0.39 0.52 -21.02
C GLY A 2 -0.74 -0.64 -21.94
N GLY A 3 0.24 -1.46 -22.28
CA GLY A 3 0.07 -2.71 -23.00
C GLY A 3 0.60 -3.87 -22.18
N ARG A 4 -0.12 -5.00 -22.17
CA ARG A 4 0.35 -6.26 -21.60
C ARG A 4 0.71 -7.21 -22.75
N ALA A 5 1.90 -7.79 -22.68
CA ALA A 5 2.29 -8.82 -23.64
C ALA A 5 1.42 -10.05 -23.47
N MET A 6 0.94 -10.59 -24.61
CA MET A 6 0.16 -11.82 -24.66
C MET A 6 1.04 -13.08 -24.77
N SER A 7 2.32 -12.91 -25.12
CA SER A 7 3.29 -14.00 -25.22
C SER A 7 4.14 -14.08 -23.97
N ALA A 8 4.41 -15.32 -23.51
CA ALA A 8 5.33 -15.59 -22.39
C ALA A 8 6.81 -15.28 -22.73
N GLU A 9 7.14 -15.19 -24.04
CA GLU A 9 8.50 -14.91 -24.53
C GLU A 9 8.81 -13.40 -24.67
N ALA A 10 7.84 -12.53 -24.36
CA ALA A 10 8.03 -11.10 -24.48
C ALA A 10 9.07 -10.58 -23.46
N GLN A 11 10.00 -9.75 -23.92
CA GLN A 11 11.06 -9.16 -23.09
C GLN A 11 10.51 -8.30 -21.93
N ALA A 12 9.30 -7.75 -22.08
CA ALA A 12 8.62 -7.00 -21.02
C ALA A 12 7.14 -7.45 -20.93
N LYS A 13 6.72 -7.86 -19.73
CA LYS A 13 5.33 -8.24 -19.46
C LYS A 13 4.36 -7.05 -19.64
N TYR A 14 4.79 -5.86 -19.30
CA TYR A 14 4.05 -4.61 -19.46
C TYR A 14 4.89 -3.54 -20.13
N LEU A 15 4.27 -2.81 -21.06
CA LEU A 15 4.82 -1.62 -21.70
C LEU A 15 3.88 -0.44 -21.45
N ASN A 16 4.35 0.55 -20.72
CA ASN A 16 3.62 1.78 -20.49
C ASN A 16 4.14 2.90 -21.41
N SER A 17 3.26 3.82 -21.82
CA SER A 17 3.66 5.01 -22.56
C SER A 17 4.72 5.80 -21.80
N PRO A 18 5.62 6.51 -22.50
CA PRO A 18 6.58 7.38 -21.84
C PRO A 18 5.91 8.52 -21.07
N GLU A 19 6.63 9.16 -20.18
CA GLU A 19 6.21 10.42 -19.58
C GLU A 19 6.26 11.55 -20.63
N THR A 20 5.42 12.55 -20.44
CA THR A 20 5.32 13.72 -21.31
C THR A 20 5.22 14.98 -20.46
N GLU A 21 5.30 16.16 -21.06
CA GLU A 21 5.16 17.44 -20.35
C GLU A 21 3.85 17.58 -19.56
N ILE A 22 2.81 16.86 -19.97
CA ILE A 22 1.48 16.90 -19.33
C ILE A 22 1.10 15.60 -18.60
N PHE A 23 1.97 14.61 -18.58
CA PHE A 23 1.70 13.31 -17.97
C PHE A 23 2.93 12.74 -17.25
N TYR A 24 2.89 12.78 -15.92
CA TYR A 24 3.91 12.21 -15.03
C TYR A 24 3.29 11.09 -14.20
N LYS A 25 3.74 9.85 -14.41
CA LYS A 25 3.21 8.64 -13.73
C LYS A 25 3.25 8.75 -12.22
N GLY A 26 4.34 9.28 -11.68
CA GLY A 26 4.51 9.48 -10.24
C GLY A 26 3.63 10.58 -9.62
N GLN A 27 2.83 11.29 -10.40
CA GLN A 27 1.95 12.36 -9.93
C GLN A 27 0.46 12.04 -10.07
N VAL A 28 0.14 10.90 -10.65
CA VAL A 28 -1.25 10.49 -10.92
C VAL A 28 -1.49 9.08 -10.38
N LEU A 29 -2.76 8.79 -10.09
CA LEU A 29 -3.23 7.46 -9.75
C LEU A 29 -4.32 7.07 -10.77
N TYR A 30 -4.22 5.85 -11.29
CA TYR A 30 -5.24 5.30 -12.17
C TYR A 30 -6.58 5.26 -11.43
N ASN A 31 -7.66 5.62 -12.10
CA ASN A 31 -9.04 5.64 -11.61
C ASN A 31 -9.35 6.67 -10.49
N LEU A 32 -8.42 7.53 -10.06
CA LEU A 32 -8.63 8.41 -8.90
C LEU A 32 -9.86 9.32 -9.05
N GLY A 33 -10.15 9.80 -10.27
CA GLY A 33 -11.28 10.68 -10.54
C GLY A 33 -12.63 10.05 -10.20
N GLN A 34 -12.82 8.79 -10.53
CA GLN A 34 -14.04 8.03 -10.25
C GLN A 34 -14.05 7.51 -8.81
N ALA A 35 -12.93 6.94 -8.38
CA ALA A 35 -12.78 6.34 -7.05
C ALA A 35 -13.02 7.32 -5.89
N ARG A 36 -12.74 8.61 -6.05
CA ARG A 36 -12.98 9.62 -5.01
C ARG A 36 -14.43 9.70 -4.54
N ARG A 37 -15.40 9.56 -5.44
CA ARG A 37 -16.82 9.58 -5.07
C ARG A 37 -17.20 8.33 -4.28
N ALA A 38 -16.77 7.18 -4.77
CA ALA A 38 -17.00 5.91 -4.10
C ALA A 38 -16.27 5.84 -2.75
N ALA A 39 -15.04 6.34 -2.65
CA ALA A 39 -14.28 6.42 -1.41
C ALA A 39 -14.99 7.24 -0.32
N LYS A 40 -15.66 8.33 -0.68
CA LYS A 40 -16.45 9.13 0.26
C LYS A 40 -17.63 8.34 0.84
N ALA A 41 -18.29 7.54 0.03
CA ALA A 41 -19.39 6.69 0.47
C ALA A 41 -18.92 5.49 1.28
N ALA A 42 -17.81 4.87 0.88
CA ALA A 42 -17.21 3.71 1.56
C ALA A 42 -16.39 4.07 2.82
N GLY A 43 -16.08 5.35 3.03
CA GLY A 43 -15.22 5.80 4.12
C GLY A 43 -13.72 5.48 3.94
N THR A 44 -13.33 4.83 2.84
CA THR A 44 -11.94 4.46 2.57
C THR A 44 -11.63 4.42 1.08
N LEU A 45 -10.34 4.52 0.76
CA LEU A 45 -9.79 4.36 -0.59
C LEU A 45 -8.80 3.19 -0.58
N VAL A 46 -8.91 2.30 -1.55
CA VAL A 46 -8.05 1.13 -1.69
C VAL A 46 -7.02 1.39 -2.78
N VAL A 47 -5.78 1.04 -2.52
CA VAL A 47 -4.67 1.14 -3.47
C VAL A 47 -4.18 -0.27 -3.77
N VAL A 48 -4.12 -0.65 -5.04
CA VAL A 48 -3.57 -1.91 -5.52
C VAL A 48 -2.36 -1.67 -6.41
N GLU A 49 -1.59 -2.71 -6.77
CA GLU A 49 -0.35 -2.53 -7.51
C GLU A 49 -0.57 -2.21 -9.00
N GLY A 50 -1.55 -2.83 -9.62
CA GLY A 50 -1.80 -2.75 -11.05
C GLY A 50 -3.17 -2.19 -11.44
N TYR A 51 -3.25 -1.60 -12.64
CA TYR A 51 -4.52 -1.14 -13.19
C TYR A 51 -5.46 -2.29 -13.59
N MET A 52 -4.92 -3.50 -13.83
CA MET A 52 -5.74 -4.69 -14.08
C MET A 52 -6.52 -5.08 -12.83
N ASP A 53 -5.88 -5.02 -11.66
CA ASP A 53 -6.55 -5.27 -10.37
C ASP A 53 -7.65 -4.25 -10.11
N VAL A 54 -7.41 -2.96 -10.47
CA VAL A 54 -8.45 -1.93 -10.36
C VAL A 54 -9.66 -2.29 -11.22
N ILE A 55 -9.44 -2.77 -12.46
CA ILE A 55 -10.53 -3.15 -13.38
C ILE A 55 -11.29 -4.36 -12.82
N ALA A 56 -10.57 -5.40 -12.38
CA ALA A 56 -11.18 -6.60 -11.82
C ALA A 56 -12.01 -6.30 -10.57
N LEU A 57 -11.46 -5.51 -9.64
CA LEU A 57 -12.14 -5.10 -8.43
C LEU A 57 -13.34 -4.20 -8.72
N ALA A 58 -13.24 -3.28 -9.70
CA ALA A 58 -14.37 -2.45 -10.11
C ALA A 58 -15.52 -3.30 -10.69
N GLN A 59 -15.20 -4.33 -11.48
CA GLN A 59 -16.20 -5.29 -11.99
C GLN A 59 -16.83 -6.11 -10.85
N ALA A 60 -16.10 -6.37 -9.78
CA ALA A 60 -16.60 -7.03 -8.56
C ALA A 60 -17.37 -6.08 -7.61
N GLY A 61 -17.54 -4.80 -7.98
CA GLY A 61 -18.32 -3.82 -7.21
C GLY A 61 -17.50 -2.93 -6.28
N PHE A 62 -16.17 -2.94 -6.36
CA PHE A 62 -15.29 -2.08 -5.58
C PHE A 62 -14.87 -0.85 -6.41
N GLU A 63 -15.68 0.20 -6.39
CA GLU A 63 -15.43 1.41 -7.19
C GLU A 63 -14.38 2.35 -6.55
N ASN A 64 -14.06 2.19 -5.26
CA ASN A 64 -13.14 3.00 -4.48
C ASN A 64 -11.69 2.51 -4.57
N VAL A 65 -11.27 2.00 -5.74
CA VAL A 65 -9.95 1.40 -5.95
C VAL A 65 -9.12 2.22 -6.94
N VAL A 66 -7.83 2.38 -6.64
CA VAL A 66 -6.85 3.10 -7.47
C VAL A 66 -5.54 2.33 -7.56
N ALA A 67 -4.70 2.65 -8.54
CA ALA A 67 -3.35 2.09 -8.64
C ALA A 67 -2.33 3.13 -9.11
N PRO A 68 -1.05 3.00 -8.72
CA PRO A 68 0.07 3.64 -9.43
C PRO A 68 0.17 3.11 -10.86
N LEU A 69 0.83 3.86 -11.74
CA LEU A 69 0.96 3.51 -13.15
C LEU A 69 2.32 2.86 -13.46
N GLY A 70 2.54 1.65 -12.97
CA GLY A 70 3.76 0.87 -13.23
C GLY A 70 5.00 1.43 -12.54
N THR A 71 4.84 2.11 -11.43
CA THR A 71 5.89 2.64 -10.56
C THR A 71 5.59 2.33 -9.11
N ALA A 72 6.60 2.32 -8.25
CA ALA A 72 6.36 2.34 -6.82
C ALA A 72 5.57 3.60 -6.41
N LEU A 73 4.85 3.52 -5.29
CA LEU A 73 4.14 4.66 -4.72
C LEU A 73 5.11 5.82 -4.45
N THR A 74 4.70 7.04 -4.78
CA THR A 74 5.49 8.26 -4.59
C THR A 74 4.88 9.15 -3.51
N GLU A 75 5.66 10.08 -2.95
CA GLU A 75 5.17 11.09 -1.99
C GLU A 75 3.98 11.87 -2.55
N ARG A 76 4.02 12.23 -3.83
CA ARG A 76 2.96 12.97 -4.49
C ARG A 76 1.66 12.15 -4.58
N GLN A 77 1.78 10.86 -4.89
CA GLN A 77 0.64 9.96 -4.92
C GLN A 77 0.08 9.73 -3.50
N LEU A 78 0.95 9.61 -2.50
CA LEU A 78 0.56 9.50 -1.10
C LEU A 78 -0.25 10.74 -0.63
N ASP A 79 0.18 11.94 -1.00
CA ASP A 79 -0.58 13.17 -0.76
C ASP A 79 -1.97 13.15 -1.43
N LEU A 80 -2.08 12.62 -2.65
CA LEU A 80 -3.36 12.48 -3.34
C LEU A 80 -4.31 11.52 -2.61
N LEU A 81 -3.79 10.42 -2.06
CA LEU A 81 -4.55 9.48 -1.24
C LEU A 81 -5.09 10.17 0.02
N TRP A 82 -4.25 10.86 0.76
CA TRP A 82 -4.64 11.55 2.00
C TRP A 82 -5.57 12.75 1.80
N ARG A 83 -5.66 13.29 0.59
CA ARG A 83 -6.72 14.27 0.24
C ARG A 83 -8.08 13.61 0.03
N SER A 84 -8.13 12.30 -0.12
CA SER A 84 -9.35 11.54 -0.37
C SER A 84 -9.85 10.82 0.89
N THR A 85 -8.93 10.33 1.72
CA THR A 85 -9.22 9.66 3.00
C THR A 85 -8.03 9.78 3.95
N GLY A 86 -8.28 9.81 5.27
CA GLY A 86 -7.21 9.86 6.28
C GLY A 86 -6.42 8.55 6.39
N GLU A 87 -7.03 7.42 6.10
CA GLU A 87 -6.43 6.09 6.23
C GLU A 87 -6.72 5.21 5.00
N PRO A 88 -6.03 5.45 3.86
CA PRO A 88 -6.14 4.56 2.72
C PRO A 88 -5.60 3.16 3.04
N ILE A 89 -6.19 2.14 2.42
CA ILE A 89 -5.75 0.75 2.52
C ILE A 89 -4.86 0.44 1.31
N LEU A 90 -3.60 0.08 1.56
CA LEU A 90 -2.67 -0.37 0.53
C LEU A 90 -2.70 -1.89 0.47
N CYS A 91 -3.13 -2.44 -0.66
CA CYS A 91 -3.17 -3.87 -0.92
C CYS A 91 -1.98 -4.27 -1.78
N PHE A 92 -1.24 -5.26 -1.32
CA PHE A 92 -0.05 -5.77 -1.99
C PHE A 92 -0.19 -7.26 -2.30
N ASP A 93 0.42 -7.68 -3.39
CA ASP A 93 0.43 -9.07 -3.80
C ASP A 93 1.02 -9.99 -2.72
N GLY A 94 0.57 -11.23 -2.66
CA GLY A 94 0.96 -12.21 -1.65
C GLY A 94 2.31 -12.85 -1.92
N ASP A 95 3.31 -12.05 -2.31
CA ASP A 95 4.66 -12.51 -2.61
C ASP A 95 5.75 -11.63 -1.94
N ALA A 96 7.02 -12.01 -2.13
CA ALA A 96 8.14 -11.27 -1.56
C ALA A 96 8.29 -9.86 -2.15
N ALA A 97 7.85 -9.63 -3.39
CA ALA A 97 7.92 -8.31 -4.03
C ALA A 97 6.84 -7.39 -3.45
N GLY A 98 5.61 -7.89 -3.26
CA GLY A 98 4.51 -7.16 -2.62
C GLY A 98 4.83 -6.81 -1.16
N LEU A 99 5.41 -7.75 -0.38
CA LEU A 99 5.86 -7.44 0.99
C LEU A 99 6.95 -6.35 1.01
N LYS A 100 7.91 -6.40 0.09
CA LYS A 100 8.94 -5.36 -0.06
C LYS A 100 8.34 -4.03 -0.47
N ALA A 101 7.31 -4.02 -1.31
CA ALA A 101 6.59 -2.81 -1.71
C ALA A 101 5.79 -2.22 -0.54
N ALA A 102 5.17 -3.06 0.30
CA ALA A 102 4.51 -2.65 1.52
C ALA A 102 5.48 -1.93 2.48
N HIS A 103 6.65 -2.52 2.74
CA HIS A 103 7.67 -1.91 3.59
C HIS A 103 8.19 -0.57 3.05
N ARG A 104 8.44 -0.47 1.74
CA ARG A 104 8.85 0.80 1.11
C ARG A 104 7.77 1.87 1.23
N SER A 105 6.50 1.49 1.06
CA SER A 105 5.38 2.42 1.21
C SER A 105 5.21 2.90 2.65
N ALA A 106 5.47 2.02 3.63
CA ALA A 106 5.50 2.36 5.04
C ALA A 106 6.59 3.41 5.35
N GLU A 107 7.83 3.17 4.88
CA GLU A 107 8.95 4.10 5.07
C GLU A 107 8.69 5.46 4.39
N LEU A 108 8.16 5.44 3.17
CA LEU A 108 7.78 6.65 2.43
C LEU A 108 6.78 7.51 3.21
N ALA A 109 5.87 6.88 3.96
CA ALA A 109 4.83 7.56 4.70
C ALA A 109 5.34 8.24 5.98
N LEU A 110 6.35 7.68 6.66
CA LEU A 110 6.80 8.12 7.98
C LEU A 110 7.05 9.63 8.09
N PRO A 111 7.79 10.29 7.16
CA PRO A 111 8.06 11.72 7.27
C PRO A 111 6.81 12.59 7.11
N ALA A 112 5.79 12.09 6.44
CA ALA A 112 4.59 12.81 6.07
C ALA A 112 3.37 12.50 6.96
N LEU A 113 3.53 11.60 7.96
CA LEU A 113 2.49 11.31 8.95
C LEU A 113 2.13 12.55 9.76
N LYS A 114 0.82 12.71 10.01
CA LYS A 114 0.24 13.81 10.81
C LYS A 114 -0.99 13.28 11.55
N PRO A 115 -1.46 13.97 12.59
CA PRO A 115 -2.75 13.64 13.19
C PRO A 115 -3.86 13.51 12.14
N GLY A 116 -4.57 12.37 12.15
CA GLY A 116 -5.61 12.04 11.15
C GLY A 116 -5.10 11.54 9.81
N ARG A 117 -3.79 11.29 9.64
CA ARG A 117 -3.19 10.68 8.45
C ARG A 117 -2.39 9.45 8.83
N SER A 118 -2.81 8.30 8.34
CA SER A 118 -2.11 7.04 8.50
C SER A 118 -2.26 6.19 7.23
N LEU A 119 -1.81 4.94 7.29
CA LEU A 119 -2.00 3.92 6.28
C LEU A 119 -2.46 2.63 6.95
N ARG A 120 -3.21 1.84 6.21
CA ARG A 120 -3.47 0.44 6.53
C ARG A 120 -2.93 -0.44 5.42
N PHE A 121 -2.52 -1.65 5.77
CA PHE A 121 -1.88 -2.60 4.86
C PHE A 121 -2.64 -3.90 4.82
N ALA A 122 -3.02 -4.33 3.63
CA ALA A 122 -3.63 -5.60 3.35
C ALA A 122 -2.67 -6.40 2.46
N LEU A 123 -2.25 -7.58 2.92
CA LEU A 123 -1.44 -8.50 2.14
C LEU A 123 -2.34 -9.59 1.58
N MET A 124 -2.25 -9.83 0.30
CA MET A 124 -2.98 -10.93 -0.33
C MET A 124 -2.47 -12.30 0.19
N PRO A 125 -3.27 -13.35 0.12
CA PRO A 125 -2.82 -14.71 0.38
C PRO A 125 -1.62 -15.09 -0.50
N PRO A 126 -0.73 -15.99 -0.06
CA PRO A 126 0.47 -16.37 -0.80
C PRO A 126 0.18 -16.73 -2.27
N GLY A 127 0.89 -16.06 -3.18
CA GLY A 127 0.80 -16.29 -4.62
C GLY A 127 -0.47 -15.75 -5.30
N LYS A 128 -1.29 -14.97 -4.60
CA LYS A 128 -2.51 -14.33 -5.13
C LYS A 128 -2.30 -12.83 -5.32
N ASP A 129 -2.95 -12.31 -6.36
CA ASP A 129 -3.22 -10.89 -6.54
C ASP A 129 -4.72 -10.58 -6.30
N PRO A 130 -5.14 -9.32 -6.27
CA PRO A 130 -6.55 -8.95 -6.07
C PRO A 130 -7.49 -9.49 -7.16
N ASP A 131 -7.05 -9.59 -8.43
CA ASP A 131 -7.82 -10.16 -9.53
C ASP A 131 -8.08 -11.65 -9.29
N ASP A 132 -7.03 -12.41 -8.95
CA ASP A 132 -7.15 -13.84 -8.60
C ASP A 132 -8.12 -14.05 -7.44
N LEU A 133 -8.00 -13.21 -6.40
CA LEU A 133 -8.83 -13.35 -5.20
C LEU A 133 -10.33 -13.19 -5.50
N VAL A 134 -10.71 -12.14 -6.25
CA VAL A 134 -12.13 -11.90 -6.56
C VAL A 134 -12.67 -12.90 -7.59
N ARG A 135 -11.83 -13.38 -8.51
CA ARG A 135 -12.22 -14.38 -9.50
C ARG A 135 -12.51 -15.74 -8.87
N GLU A 136 -11.73 -16.14 -7.86
CA GLU A 136 -11.87 -17.45 -7.22
C GLU A 136 -12.82 -17.45 -6.02
N GLY A 137 -12.75 -16.41 -5.18
CA GLY A 137 -13.49 -16.32 -3.92
C GLY A 137 -14.65 -15.31 -3.94
N GLY A 138 -14.83 -14.60 -5.05
CA GLY A 138 -15.86 -13.57 -5.16
C GLY A 138 -15.56 -12.30 -4.34
N PRO A 139 -16.51 -11.34 -4.35
CA PRO A 139 -16.32 -10.06 -3.64
C PRO A 139 -16.12 -10.20 -2.14
N ASP A 140 -16.68 -11.22 -1.51
CA ASP A 140 -16.60 -11.41 -0.05
C ASP A 140 -15.17 -11.74 0.38
N ALA A 141 -14.42 -12.52 -0.40
CA ALA A 141 -13.02 -12.80 -0.11
C ALA A 141 -12.17 -11.51 -0.05
N PHE A 142 -12.43 -10.55 -0.94
CA PHE A 142 -11.72 -9.27 -0.90
C PHE A 142 -12.17 -8.39 0.27
N ARG A 143 -13.47 -8.43 0.66
CA ARG A 143 -13.97 -7.72 1.86
C ARG A 143 -13.31 -8.22 3.14
N GLU A 144 -13.07 -9.53 3.25
CA GLU A 144 -12.34 -10.10 4.39
C GLU A 144 -10.91 -9.56 4.47
N ILE A 145 -10.18 -9.53 3.35
CA ILE A 145 -8.82 -8.98 3.29
C ILE A 145 -8.81 -7.48 3.64
N GLN A 146 -9.77 -6.70 3.13
CA GLN A 146 -9.92 -5.29 3.51
C GLN A 146 -10.18 -5.12 5.01
N GLY A 147 -11.06 -5.94 5.58
CA GLY A 147 -11.39 -5.92 7.00
C GLY A 147 -10.21 -6.30 7.90
N ALA A 148 -9.35 -7.20 7.41
CA ALA A 148 -8.13 -7.65 8.09
C ALA A 148 -6.93 -6.72 7.88
N ALA A 149 -7.08 -5.59 7.16
CA ALA A 149 -6.00 -4.65 6.91
C ALA A 149 -5.41 -4.12 8.23
N ARG A 150 -4.09 -4.19 8.35
CA ARG A 150 -3.33 -3.86 9.57
C ARG A 150 -2.90 -2.40 9.57
N PRO A 151 -2.87 -1.73 10.72
CA PRO A 151 -2.29 -0.40 10.87
C PRO A 151 -0.80 -0.36 10.45
N LEU A 152 -0.32 0.81 10.07
CA LEU A 152 1.09 1.05 9.75
C LEU A 152 2.02 0.63 10.91
N ALA A 153 1.64 0.90 12.15
CA ALA A 153 2.43 0.52 13.33
C ALA A 153 2.65 -1.00 13.41
N ASP A 154 1.62 -1.80 13.13
CA ASP A 154 1.71 -3.26 13.16
C ASP A 154 2.65 -3.80 12.07
N LEU A 155 2.59 -3.23 10.86
CA LEU A 155 3.49 -3.63 9.77
C LEU A 155 4.96 -3.33 10.13
N LEU A 156 5.22 -2.16 10.69
CA LEU A 156 6.57 -1.78 11.13
C LEU A 156 7.07 -2.68 12.25
N TRP A 157 6.24 -2.96 13.24
CA TRP A 157 6.55 -3.87 14.33
C TRP A 157 6.85 -5.28 13.83
N MET A 158 5.99 -5.84 12.98
CA MET A 158 6.21 -7.15 12.37
C MET A 158 7.53 -7.22 11.61
N ARG A 159 7.91 -6.18 10.87
CA ARG A 159 9.19 -6.12 10.16
C ARG A 159 10.37 -6.13 11.11
N GLU A 160 10.34 -5.29 12.15
CA GLU A 160 11.47 -5.17 13.09
C GLU A 160 11.64 -6.40 13.97
N THR A 161 10.57 -7.16 14.19
CA THR A 161 10.58 -8.38 15.00
C THR A 161 10.70 -9.67 14.19
N ALA A 162 10.65 -9.60 12.85
CA ALA A 162 10.70 -10.78 11.98
C ALA A 162 11.99 -11.59 12.18
N GLY A 163 11.85 -12.87 12.54
CA GLY A 163 12.97 -13.80 12.74
C GLY A 163 13.89 -13.46 13.91
N GLY A 164 13.49 -12.51 14.76
CA GLY A 164 14.25 -12.09 15.94
C GLY A 164 14.00 -12.99 17.14
N ASP A 165 15.07 -13.25 17.89
CA ASP A 165 15.05 -13.81 19.23
C ASP A 165 15.41 -12.67 20.20
N PHE A 166 14.50 -12.37 21.14
CA PHE A 166 14.60 -11.24 22.07
C PHE A 166 14.77 -11.70 23.52
N ASP A 167 15.33 -12.87 23.75
CA ASP A 167 15.47 -13.47 25.07
C ASP A 167 16.48 -12.76 25.95
N THR A 168 17.50 -12.12 25.35
CA THR A 168 18.54 -11.40 26.12
C THR A 168 18.27 -9.89 26.21
N PRO A 169 18.75 -9.23 27.29
CA PRO A 169 18.65 -7.78 27.41
C PRO A 169 19.28 -7.01 26.24
N GLU A 170 20.43 -7.49 25.74
CA GLU A 170 21.17 -6.87 24.64
C GLU A 170 20.37 -6.91 23.33
N ARG A 171 19.70 -8.04 23.03
CA ARG A 171 18.85 -8.19 21.84
C ARG A 171 17.61 -7.31 21.92
N ARG A 172 17.03 -7.16 23.10
CA ARG A 172 15.93 -6.20 23.33
C ARG A 172 16.39 -4.76 23.16
N ALA A 173 17.58 -4.42 23.66
CA ALA A 173 18.16 -3.10 23.50
C ALA A 173 18.47 -2.78 22.02
N ASP A 174 18.94 -3.77 21.23
CA ASP A 174 19.14 -3.61 19.79
C ASP A 174 17.82 -3.36 19.06
N LEU A 175 16.76 -4.14 19.33
CA LEU A 175 15.43 -3.91 18.79
C LEU A 175 14.93 -2.50 19.11
N GLU A 176 15.04 -2.08 20.38
CA GLU A 176 14.66 -0.75 20.83
C GLU A 176 15.41 0.33 20.05
N HIS A 177 16.71 0.15 19.83
CA HIS A 177 17.54 1.09 19.07
C HIS A 177 17.07 1.19 17.62
N ARG A 178 16.78 0.08 16.95
CA ARG A 178 16.28 0.04 15.56
C ARG A 178 14.92 0.69 15.44
N VAL A 179 13.97 0.36 16.33
CA VAL A 179 12.64 0.97 16.36
C VAL A 179 12.74 2.47 16.59
N LYS A 180 13.55 2.93 17.56
CA LYS A 180 13.77 4.36 17.78
C LYS A 180 14.39 5.06 16.58
N ALA A 181 15.35 4.43 15.89
CA ALA A 181 15.95 4.98 14.68
C ALA A 181 14.92 5.16 13.56
N LEU A 182 14.04 4.17 13.38
CA LEU A 182 12.94 4.23 12.43
C LEU A 182 11.95 5.36 12.77
N LEU A 183 11.53 5.47 14.02
CA LEU A 183 10.54 6.46 14.46
C LEU A 183 11.08 7.90 14.45
N ARG A 184 12.41 8.12 14.43
CA ARG A 184 12.98 9.46 14.17
C ARG A 184 12.60 10.02 12.81
N GLN A 185 12.24 9.18 11.84
CA GLN A 185 11.79 9.62 10.53
C GLN A 185 10.37 10.22 10.55
N VAL A 186 9.58 9.97 11.60
CA VAL A 186 8.23 10.56 11.75
C VAL A 186 8.37 12.07 11.95
N GLY A 187 7.85 12.84 10.99
CA GLY A 187 8.02 14.29 10.97
C GLY A 187 7.23 15.03 12.07
N ASP A 188 6.02 14.56 12.38
CA ASP A 188 5.18 15.15 13.41
C ASP A 188 5.54 14.64 14.80
N GLU A 189 5.85 15.56 15.71
CA GLU A 189 6.31 15.24 17.07
C GLU A 189 5.23 14.54 17.90
N SER A 190 3.97 14.94 17.75
CA SER A 190 2.85 14.34 18.50
C SER A 190 2.64 12.90 18.03
N VAL A 191 2.62 12.66 16.72
CA VAL A 191 2.50 11.30 16.16
C VAL A 191 3.68 10.44 16.60
N ARG A 192 4.91 10.94 16.47
CA ARG A 192 6.14 10.21 16.90
C ARG A 192 6.08 9.81 18.38
N ARG A 193 5.63 10.70 19.26
CA ARG A 193 5.48 10.40 20.69
C ARG A 193 4.51 9.26 20.94
N HIS A 194 3.36 9.23 20.24
CA HIS A 194 2.39 8.14 20.37
C HIS A 194 2.93 6.80 19.85
N TYR A 195 3.70 6.80 18.76
CA TYR A 195 4.40 5.60 18.31
C TYR A 195 5.41 5.04 19.31
N LEU A 196 6.05 5.90 20.11
CA LEU A 196 7.01 5.48 21.16
C LEU A 196 6.34 4.96 22.44
N GLN A 197 5.05 5.22 22.62
CA GLN A 197 4.25 4.77 23.77
C GLN A 197 3.45 3.50 23.51
N ASN A 198 3.31 3.12 22.25
CA ASN A 198 2.55 1.97 21.81
C ASN A 198 3.45 0.73 21.68
#